data_09ae387f15f14909de755a1700187d82
#
_entry.id   09ae387f15f14909de755a1700187d82
#
_cell.length_a   1.000
_cell.length_b   1.000
_cell.length_c   1.000
_cell.angle_alpha   90.00
_cell.angle_beta   90.00
_cell.angle_gamma   90.00
#
_symmetry.space_group_name_H-M   'P 1'
#
loop_
_entity.id
_entity.type
_entity.pdbx_description
1 polymer ?
#
loop_
_entity_poly.entity_id
_entity_poly.type
_entity_poly.pdbx_seq_one_letter_code
_entity_poly.pdbx_strand_id
1 'polypeptide(L)'
;PSYSSSENFVGDTTLSKITRKVVNLSPMAQFNYMFDKRTNLRIMYNGRTSQPSMTRLQPVADISDPTNITIGNPDLNPRYTNNVFIRFQQFTPEKQRAFMIMANGSYIINDIVSYTSYNQETGVKTTTYKNVNGNYSGNVRMMLNTPLKNKKFSINSMTMASFANSNGYINEEKNTNRNLILSERGGIDFRSSYLDLGVNGNIRYNATSNSLQKENNQNTFNYGAGGYTTIYLPLNFKIESDVNWSTNSGYGDGFKQNEVLWNASASKSFLKNNQGTLRFKIYDILQQRSNISRSVTASYIQDSEYNTLGSYFMVHFIYRFSIFKGGASASDVKTPGRSGRGRGPMGPPPGHRF
;
A
#
# COMPACT_ATOMS: atom_id res chain seq x y z
N PRO A 1 -31.24 -11.43 -10.84
CA PRO A 1 -31.85 -10.77 -9.70
C PRO A 1 -31.35 -11.38 -8.41
N SER A 2 -30.95 -10.55 -7.46
CA SER A 2 -30.63 -10.98 -6.10
C SER A 2 -31.73 -10.53 -5.15
N TYR A 3 -32.06 -11.38 -4.20
CA TYR A 3 -33.03 -11.08 -3.15
C TYR A 3 -32.28 -10.94 -1.83
N SER A 4 -32.60 -9.90 -1.06
CA SER A 4 -32.10 -9.71 0.29
C SER A 4 -33.28 -9.53 1.22
N SER A 5 -33.38 -10.36 2.25
CA SER A 5 -34.40 -10.23 3.28
C SER A 5 -33.71 -10.27 4.66
N SER A 6 -34.16 -9.45 5.60
CA SER A 6 -33.79 -9.57 7.00
C SER A 6 -35.03 -9.46 7.88
N GLU A 7 -35.01 -10.21 8.95
CA GLU A 7 -36.02 -10.16 10.00
C GLU A 7 -35.36 -9.68 11.27
N ASN A 8 -35.89 -8.62 11.85
CA ASN A 8 -35.40 -8.08 13.13
C ASN A 8 -36.42 -8.37 14.22
N PHE A 9 -35.95 -8.94 15.31
CA PHE A 9 -36.69 -9.03 16.55
C PHE A 9 -36.31 -7.86 17.42
N VAL A 10 -37.18 -6.85 17.52
CA VAL A 10 -37.09 -5.83 18.56
C VAL A 10 -38.04 -6.25 19.64
N GLY A 11 -37.56 -6.39 20.87
CA GLY A 11 -38.31 -6.92 22.00
C GLY A 11 -39.75 -6.44 22.03
N ASP A 12 -40.65 -7.41 22.10
CA ASP A 12 -42.10 -7.33 22.03
C ASP A 12 -42.73 -7.06 20.65
N THR A 13 -42.85 -8.16 19.86
CA THR A 13 -43.93 -8.47 18.89
C THR A 13 -44.01 -7.71 17.55
N THR A 14 -43.18 -6.79 17.17
CA THR A 14 -43.16 -6.25 15.79
C THR A 14 -41.99 -6.75 14.99
N LEU A 15 -42.18 -7.79 14.17
CA LEU A 15 -41.27 -8.23 13.13
C LEU A 15 -41.14 -7.16 12.04
N SER A 16 -40.03 -6.45 12.02
CA SER A 16 -39.71 -5.56 10.88
C SER A 16 -38.98 -6.39 9.80
N LYS A 17 -39.69 -6.74 8.72
CA LYS A 17 -39.15 -7.46 7.59
C LYS A 17 -38.82 -6.50 6.46
N ILE A 18 -37.54 -6.33 6.15
CA ILE A 18 -37.07 -5.58 4.99
C ILE A 18 -36.81 -6.56 3.86
N THR A 19 -37.62 -6.48 2.78
CA THR A 19 -37.41 -7.30 1.58
C THR A 19 -37.13 -6.38 0.39
N ARG A 20 -36.03 -6.61 -0.29
CA ARG A 20 -35.63 -5.86 -1.49
C ARG A 20 -35.34 -6.77 -2.67
N LYS A 21 -35.86 -6.42 -3.83
CA LYS A 21 -35.49 -7.01 -5.12
C LYS A 21 -34.54 -6.04 -5.81
N VAL A 22 -33.35 -6.50 -6.15
CA VAL A 22 -32.34 -5.67 -6.81
C VAL A 22 -31.75 -6.40 -8.00
N VAL A 23 -31.43 -5.65 -9.05
CA VAL A 23 -30.72 -6.15 -10.22
C VAL A 23 -29.25 -5.78 -10.05
N ASN A 24 -28.40 -6.79 -9.95
CA ASN A 24 -26.96 -6.60 -9.87
C ASN A 24 -26.34 -6.68 -11.26
N LEU A 25 -25.82 -5.55 -11.73
CA LEU A 25 -25.07 -5.48 -12.98
C LEU A 25 -23.59 -5.69 -12.68
N SER A 26 -22.94 -6.57 -13.45
CA SER A 26 -21.49 -6.82 -13.33
C SER A 26 -20.87 -6.98 -14.73
N PRO A 27 -20.89 -5.93 -15.57
CA PRO A 27 -20.27 -5.98 -16.88
C PRO A 27 -18.76 -6.05 -16.75
N MET A 28 -18.12 -6.81 -17.64
CA MET A 28 -16.68 -6.91 -17.75
C MET A 28 -16.30 -6.82 -19.23
N ALA A 29 -15.26 -6.02 -19.52
CA ALA A 29 -14.66 -5.93 -20.82
C ALA A 29 -13.13 -6.03 -20.68
N GLN A 30 -12.51 -6.73 -21.61
CA GLN A 30 -11.07 -6.88 -21.63
C GLN A 30 -10.56 -6.71 -23.05
N PHE A 31 -9.56 -5.85 -23.21
CA PHE A 31 -8.83 -5.66 -24.45
C PHE A 31 -7.37 -5.99 -24.21
N ASN A 32 -6.81 -6.88 -25.06
CA ASN A 32 -5.40 -7.21 -25.03
C ASN A 32 -4.83 -6.98 -26.44
N TYR A 33 -3.77 -6.20 -26.52
CA TYR A 33 -3.08 -5.96 -27.77
C TYR A 33 -1.58 -6.29 -27.61
N MET A 34 -1.08 -7.14 -28.48
CA MET A 34 0.33 -7.53 -28.52
C MET A 34 0.98 -6.82 -29.71
N PHE A 35 1.81 -5.83 -29.45
CA PHE A 35 2.60 -5.15 -30.47
C PHE A 35 3.68 -6.10 -31.04
N ASP A 36 4.26 -6.88 -30.14
CA ASP A 36 5.20 -7.96 -30.42
C ASP A 36 5.15 -9.00 -29.27
N LYS A 37 6.00 -10.04 -29.32
CA LYS A 37 6.04 -11.12 -28.30
C LYS A 37 6.36 -10.61 -26.88
N ARG A 38 6.81 -9.36 -26.72
CA ARG A 38 7.36 -8.81 -25.47
C ARG A 38 6.82 -7.44 -25.12
N THR A 39 5.99 -6.87 -25.99
CA THR A 39 5.33 -5.58 -25.80
C THR A 39 3.83 -5.79 -25.88
N ASN A 40 3.13 -5.55 -24.80
CA ASN A 40 1.68 -5.70 -24.77
C ASN A 40 0.98 -4.59 -23.99
N LEU A 41 -0.25 -4.33 -24.41
CA LEU A 41 -1.20 -3.45 -23.74
C LEU A 41 -2.40 -4.28 -23.32
N ARG A 42 -2.77 -4.18 -22.05
CA ARG A 42 -3.98 -4.77 -21.51
C ARG A 42 -4.83 -3.68 -20.88
N ILE A 43 -6.09 -3.62 -21.29
CA ILE A 43 -7.10 -2.74 -20.73
C ILE A 43 -8.23 -3.64 -20.21
N MET A 44 -8.64 -3.41 -18.98
CA MET A 44 -9.74 -4.12 -18.36
C MET A 44 -10.70 -3.11 -17.76
N TYR A 45 -11.98 -3.33 -17.99
CA TYR A 45 -13.05 -2.65 -17.31
C TYR A 45 -13.89 -3.68 -16.56
N ASN A 46 -14.26 -3.37 -15.32
CA ASN A 46 -15.28 -4.11 -14.61
C ASN A 46 -16.21 -3.16 -13.84
N GLY A 47 -17.50 -3.36 -14.04
CA GLY A 47 -18.54 -2.75 -13.26
C GLY A 47 -19.08 -3.76 -12.23
N ARG A 48 -19.37 -3.31 -11.01
CA ARG A 48 -19.92 -4.17 -9.97
C ARG A 48 -20.92 -3.43 -9.10
N THR A 49 -22.11 -4.01 -8.98
CA THR A 49 -23.10 -3.61 -7.98
C THR A 49 -22.77 -4.26 -6.64
N SER A 50 -22.85 -3.48 -5.56
CA SER A 50 -22.70 -3.95 -4.18
C SER A 50 -23.88 -3.46 -3.35
N GLN A 51 -24.55 -4.41 -2.68
CA GLN A 51 -25.68 -4.10 -1.81
C GLN A 51 -25.21 -3.48 -0.50
N PRO A 52 -26.01 -2.57 0.12
CA PRO A 52 -25.81 -2.18 1.51
C PRO A 52 -25.84 -3.41 2.42
N SER A 53 -25.04 -3.43 3.47
CA SER A 53 -25.17 -4.48 4.50
C SER A 53 -26.49 -4.32 5.24
N MET A 54 -27.00 -5.44 5.79
CA MET A 54 -28.24 -5.40 6.56
C MET A 54 -28.15 -4.44 7.75
N THR A 55 -27.02 -4.40 8.45
CA THR A 55 -26.75 -3.45 9.53
C THR A 55 -26.91 -1.99 9.10
N ARG A 56 -26.57 -1.65 7.85
CA ARG A 56 -26.76 -0.29 7.32
C ARG A 56 -28.17 0.02 6.90
N LEU A 57 -28.99 -1.02 6.66
CA LEU A 57 -30.39 -0.88 6.25
C LEU A 57 -31.37 -0.87 7.43
N GLN A 58 -31.00 -1.48 8.56
CA GLN A 58 -31.87 -1.63 9.70
C GLN A 58 -32.09 -0.29 10.42
N PRO A 59 -33.33 0.25 10.48
CA PRO A 59 -33.63 1.51 11.17
C PRO A 59 -33.72 1.33 12.71
N VAL A 60 -32.87 0.48 13.26
CA VAL A 60 -32.76 0.22 14.70
C VAL A 60 -31.50 0.88 15.21
N ALA A 61 -31.65 1.66 16.28
CA ALA A 61 -30.51 2.30 16.92
C ALA A 61 -29.66 1.29 17.67
N ASP A 62 -28.39 1.23 17.32
CA ASP A 62 -27.37 0.59 18.16
C ASP A 62 -26.95 1.59 19.24
N ILE A 63 -27.34 1.31 20.46
CA ILE A 63 -27.08 2.10 21.68
C ILE A 63 -26.08 1.41 22.61
N SER A 64 -25.32 0.46 22.12
CA SER A 64 -24.29 -0.24 22.91
C SER A 64 -23.28 0.73 23.51
N ASP A 65 -23.00 1.84 22.81
CA ASP A 65 -22.32 3.01 23.32
C ASP A 65 -23.30 4.20 23.29
N PRO A 66 -23.81 4.66 24.47
CA PRO A 66 -24.79 5.77 24.53
C PRO A 66 -24.25 7.09 23.97
N THR A 67 -22.94 7.25 23.84
CA THR A 67 -22.30 8.46 23.29
C THR A 67 -22.10 8.37 21.77
N ASN A 68 -22.22 7.17 21.19
CA ASN A 68 -22.02 6.89 19.75
C ASN A 68 -23.16 6.01 19.18
N ILE A 69 -24.28 6.61 18.92
CA ILE A 69 -25.47 5.92 18.42
C ILE A 69 -25.33 5.71 16.91
N THR A 70 -25.58 4.49 16.43
CA THR A 70 -25.62 4.19 14.99
C THR A 70 -27.00 3.73 14.59
N ILE A 71 -27.57 4.34 13.53
CA ILE A 71 -28.90 4.01 13.00
C ILE A 71 -28.78 3.71 11.51
N GLY A 72 -29.25 2.55 11.07
CA GLY A 72 -29.29 2.21 9.65
C GLY A 72 -30.32 3.05 8.89
N ASN A 73 -30.15 3.10 7.56
CA ASN A 73 -31.06 3.81 6.65
C ASN A 73 -31.65 2.80 5.64
N PRO A 74 -32.99 2.52 5.71
CA PRO A 74 -33.63 1.59 4.78
C PRO A 74 -33.71 2.10 3.34
N ASP A 75 -33.52 3.41 3.10
CA ASP A 75 -33.63 4.02 1.78
C ASP A 75 -32.33 3.99 0.97
N LEU A 76 -31.28 3.34 1.47
CA LEU A 76 -30.00 3.22 0.78
C LEU A 76 -30.13 2.46 -0.54
N ASN A 77 -29.63 3.06 -1.60
CA ASN A 77 -29.49 2.41 -2.89
C ASN A 77 -28.21 1.58 -2.97
N PRO A 78 -28.20 0.53 -3.80
CA PRO A 78 -27.00 -0.22 -4.09
C PRO A 78 -25.90 0.67 -4.68
N ARG A 79 -24.67 0.44 -4.23
CA ARG A 79 -23.49 1.08 -4.76
C ARG A 79 -23.06 0.40 -6.06
N TYR A 80 -22.72 1.19 -7.08
CA TYR A 80 -22.15 0.69 -8.32
C TYR A 80 -20.73 1.23 -8.50
N THR A 81 -19.78 0.32 -8.62
CA THR A 81 -18.35 0.65 -8.76
C THR A 81 -17.89 0.34 -10.17
N ASN A 82 -17.34 1.34 -10.86
CA ASN A 82 -16.68 1.22 -12.15
C ASN A 82 -15.18 1.18 -11.93
N ASN A 83 -14.50 0.16 -12.42
CA ASN A 83 -13.05 0.07 -12.33
C ASN A 83 -12.46 -0.08 -13.73
N VAL A 84 -11.40 0.69 -13.99
CA VAL A 84 -10.58 0.57 -15.19
C VAL A 84 -9.16 0.23 -14.76
N PHE A 85 -8.58 -0.75 -15.40
CA PHE A 85 -7.19 -1.15 -15.24
C PHE A 85 -6.49 -1.13 -16.59
N ILE A 86 -5.35 -0.45 -16.66
CA ILE A 86 -4.50 -0.37 -17.85
C ILE A 86 -3.11 -0.85 -17.48
N ARG A 87 -2.56 -1.73 -18.27
CA ARG A 87 -1.18 -2.20 -18.14
C ARG A 87 -0.52 -2.21 -19.49
N PHE A 88 0.51 -1.42 -19.63
CA PHE A 88 1.47 -1.50 -20.72
C PHE A 88 2.78 -2.06 -20.20
N GLN A 89 3.34 -3.02 -20.90
CA GLN A 89 4.66 -3.53 -20.58
C GLN A 89 5.48 -3.73 -21.85
N GLN A 90 6.75 -3.41 -21.77
CA GLN A 90 7.72 -3.61 -22.82
C GLN A 90 9.00 -4.19 -22.23
N PHE A 91 9.49 -5.24 -22.86
CA PHE A 91 10.80 -5.79 -22.56
C PHE A 91 11.65 -5.87 -23.83
N THR A 92 12.84 -5.28 -23.78
CA THR A 92 13.80 -5.26 -24.89
C THR A 92 15.02 -6.10 -24.50
N PRO A 93 15.16 -7.37 -24.96
CA PRO A 93 16.20 -8.28 -24.49
C PRO A 93 17.60 -7.83 -24.85
N GLU A 94 17.78 -7.26 -26.06
CA GLU A 94 19.10 -6.82 -26.56
C GLU A 94 19.69 -5.76 -25.60
N LYS A 95 18.82 -4.92 -25.05
CA LYS A 95 19.15 -3.88 -24.07
C LYS A 95 18.86 -4.30 -22.63
N GLN A 96 18.28 -5.50 -22.42
CA GLN A 96 17.78 -5.96 -21.11
C GLN A 96 16.90 -4.92 -20.38
N ARG A 97 16.23 -4.06 -21.16
CA ARG A 97 15.40 -2.97 -20.64
C ARG A 97 13.97 -3.47 -20.41
N ALA A 98 13.48 -3.23 -19.22
CA ALA A 98 12.08 -3.43 -18.87
C ALA A 98 11.41 -2.08 -18.58
N PHE A 99 10.29 -1.83 -19.24
CA PHE A 99 9.45 -0.67 -19.00
C PHE A 99 8.02 -1.13 -18.77
N MET A 100 7.36 -0.56 -17.75
CA MET A 100 5.99 -0.91 -17.42
C MET A 100 5.24 0.34 -16.94
N ILE A 101 4.02 0.49 -17.44
CA ILE A 101 3.03 1.46 -16.92
C ILE A 101 1.83 0.66 -16.45
N MET A 102 1.34 0.98 -15.25
CA MET A 102 0.07 0.49 -14.73
C MET A 102 -0.76 1.68 -14.29
N ALA A 103 -2.01 1.73 -14.71
CA ALA A 103 -2.98 2.71 -14.24
C ALA A 103 -4.24 2.00 -13.76
N ASN A 104 -4.78 2.47 -12.65
CA ASN A 104 -6.06 2.05 -12.12
C ASN A 104 -6.92 3.28 -11.90
N GLY A 105 -8.20 3.21 -12.27
CA GLY A 105 -9.20 4.22 -11.97
C GLY A 105 -10.45 3.55 -11.41
N SER A 106 -11.06 4.20 -10.43
CA SER A 106 -12.33 3.77 -9.84
C SER A 106 -13.28 4.97 -9.74
N TYR A 107 -14.52 4.79 -10.16
CA TYR A 107 -15.59 5.76 -10.00
C TYR A 107 -16.80 5.07 -9.39
N ILE A 108 -17.35 5.65 -8.33
CA ILE A 108 -18.42 5.05 -7.55
C ILE A 108 -19.69 5.87 -7.69
N ILE A 109 -20.77 5.21 -8.11
CA ILE A 109 -22.12 5.76 -8.18
C ILE A 109 -22.89 5.26 -6.95
N ASN A 110 -23.64 6.14 -6.32
CA ASN A 110 -24.41 5.87 -5.10
C ASN A 110 -23.52 5.27 -3.98
N ASP A 111 -22.31 5.81 -3.77
CA ASP A 111 -21.48 5.36 -2.67
C ASP A 111 -22.18 5.57 -1.32
N ILE A 112 -22.01 4.62 -0.41
CA ILE A 112 -22.66 4.65 0.89
C ILE A 112 -21.68 5.22 1.90
N VAL A 113 -21.94 6.43 2.36
CA VAL A 113 -21.10 7.16 3.29
C VAL A 113 -21.79 7.39 4.61
N SER A 114 -21.01 7.57 5.66
CA SER A 114 -21.52 7.96 6.96
C SER A 114 -22.02 9.40 6.92
N TYR A 115 -23.15 9.62 7.55
CA TYR A 115 -23.76 10.91 7.81
C TYR A 115 -23.81 11.09 9.33
N THR A 116 -22.94 11.96 9.83
CA THR A 116 -22.72 12.11 11.27
C THR A 116 -23.29 13.44 11.73
N SER A 117 -23.99 13.41 12.86
CA SER A 117 -24.53 14.58 13.57
C SER A 117 -24.04 14.55 15.02
N TYR A 118 -23.63 15.69 15.53
CA TYR A 118 -23.21 15.87 16.92
C TYR A 118 -24.23 16.74 17.65
N ASN A 119 -24.78 16.26 18.73
CA ASN A 119 -25.54 17.08 19.66
C ASN A 119 -24.58 17.77 20.60
N GLN A 120 -24.51 19.11 20.51
CA GLN A 120 -23.59 19.92 21.32
C GLN A 120 -23.95 19.97 22.80
N GLU A 121 -25.23 19.76 23.15
CA GLU A 121 -25.68 19.80 24.54
C GLU A 121 -25.40 18.51 25.28
N THR A 122 -25.61 17.37 24.62
CA THR A 122 -25.46 16.05 25.24
C THR A 122 -24.12 15.40 24.92
N GLY A 123 -23.35 15.91 23.97
CA GLY A 123 -22.12 15.30 23.44
C GLY A 123 -22.33 14.02 22.66
N VAL A 124 -23.60 13.64 22.39
CA VAL A 124 -23.94 12.41 21.67
C VAL A 124 -23.67 12.57 20.20
N LYS A 125 -22.93 11.61 19.65
CA LYS A 125 -22.70 11.46 18.21
C LYS A 125 -23.70 10.47 17.64
N THR A 126 -24.50 10.90 16.67
CA THR A 126 -25.39 10.02 15.90
C THR A 126 -24.85 9.82 14.50
N THR A 127 -24.72 8.57 14.07
CA THR A 127 -24.24 8.19 12.74
C THR A 127 -25.35 7.44 12.00
N THR A 128 -25.67 7.87 10.79
CA THR A 128 -26.50 7.14 9.84
C THR A 128 -25.75 7.05 8.50
N TYR A 129 -26.43 6.61 7.44
CA TYR A 129 -25.82 6.39 6.12
C TYR A 129 -26.63 7.09 5.04
N LYS A 130 -25.92 7.65 4.05
CA LYS A 130 -26.53 8.25 2.85
C LYS A 130 -25.78 7.81 1.59
N ASN A 131 -26.48 7.78 0.46
CA ASN A 131 -25.83 7.63 -0.83
C ASN A 131 -25.27 8.97 -1.30
N VAL A 132 -24.08 8.94 -1.88
CA VAL A 132 -23.41 10.11 -2.44
C VAL A 132 -22.73 9.74 -3.76
N ASN A 133 -22.70 10.69 -4.69
CA ASN A 133 -21.97 10.58 -5.96
C ASN A 133 -20.70 11.43 -5.92
N GLY A 134 -19.79 11.13 -6.85
CA GLY A 134 -18.55 11.89 -7.03
C GLY A 134 -17.37 11.35 -6.21
N ASN A 135 -17.45 10.11 -5.73
CA ASN A 135 -16.33 9.40 -5.16
C ASN A 135 -15.55 8.71 -6.28
N TYR A 136 -14.29 9.08 -6.42
CA TYR A 136 -13.40 8.51 -7.42
C TYR A 136 -11.96 8.49 -6.94
N SER A 137 -11.20 7.58 -7.49
CA SER A 137 -9.78 7.48 -7.23
C SER A 137 -9.05 6.97 -8.46
N GLY A 138 -7.77 7.30 -8.53
CA GLY A 138 -6.91 6.80 -9.58
C GLY A 138 -5.47 6.72 -9.12
N ASN A 139 -4.72 5.80 -9.70
CA ASN A 139 -3.28 5.76 -9.53
C ASN A 139 -2.60 5.35 -10.84
N VAL A 140 -1.45 5.94 -11.06
CA VAL A 140 -0.55 5.58 -12.17
C VAL A 140 0.79 5.22 -11.57
N ARG A 141 1.37 4.12 -12.05
CA ARG A 141 2.71 3.69 -11.68
C ARG A 141 3.52 3.41 -12.93
N MET A 142 4.67 4.04 -13.04
CA MET A 142 5.65 3.80 -14.08
C MET A 142 6.87 3.11 -13.45
N MET A 143 7.41 2.14 -14.15
CA MET A 143 8.61 1.42 -13.71
C MET A 143 9.56 1.29 -14.90
N LEU A 144 10.79 1.71 -14.70
CA LEU A 144 11.88 1.57 -15.68
C LEU A 144 13.03 0.81 -15.03
N ASN A 145 13.54 -0.17 -15.70
CA ASN A 145 14.83 -0.79 -15.39
C ASN A 145 15.62 -0.91 -16.68
N THR A 146 16.79 -0.31 -16.73
CA THR A 146 17.63 -0.30 -17.92
C THR A 146 19.10 -0.40 -17.56
N PRO A 147 19.81 -1.44 -18.00
CA PRO A 147 21.26 -1.50 -17.95
C PRO A 147 21.88 -0.45 -18.87
N LEU A 148 23.02 0.09 -18.49
CA LEU A 148 23.85 0.93 -19.34
C LEU A 148 24.65 0.07 -20.35
N LYS A 149 25.35 0.73 -21.30
CA LYS A 149 26.07 0.05 -22.39
C LYS A 149 27.04 -1.05 -21.90
N ASN A 150 27.72 -0.83 -20.78
CA ASN A 150 28.68 -1.80 -20.22
C ASN A 150 28.01 -2.93 -19.41
N LYS A 151 26.67 -2.95 -19.29
CA LYS A 151 25.87 -3.93 -18.55
C LYS A 151 26.23 -4.14 -17.07
N LYS A 152 27.29 -3.47 -16.58
CA LYS A 152 27.66 -3.49 -15.14
C LYS A 152 26.83 -2.51 -14.33
N PHE A 153 26.38 -1.42 -14.97
CA PHE A 153 25.50 -0.43 -14.35
C PHE A 153 24.06 -0.60 -14.85
N SER A 154 23.11 -0.45 -13.96
CA SER A 154 21.69 -0.35 -14.29
C SER A 154 21.04 0.83 -13.59
N ILE A 155 20.11 1.47 -14.28
CA ILE A 155 19.27 2.51 -13.73
C ILE A 155 17.89 1.93 -13.47
N ASN A 156 17.35 2.17 -12.31
CA ASN A 156 15.98 1.85 -11.95
C ASN A 156 15.24 3.12 -11.55
N SER A 157 13.98 3.23 -11.94
CA SER A 157 13.09 4.33 -11.56
C SER A 157 11.69 3.79 -11.36
N MET A 158 11.00 4.32 -10.37
CA MET A 158 9.59 4.05 -10.10
C MET A 158 8.89 5.35 -9.72
N THR A 159 8.07 5.83 -10.64
CA THR A 159 7.20 6.98 -10.45
C THR A 159 5.80 6.51 -10.07
N MET A 160 5.16 7.14 -9.11
CA MET A 160 3.78 6.88 -8.73
C MET A 160 3.05 8.20 -8.52
N ALA A 161 1.87 8.31 -9.14
CA ALA A 161 0.89 9.35 -8.86
C ALA A 161 -0.41 8.70 -8.40
N SER A 162 -1.02 9.18 -7.33
CA SER A 162 -2.31 8.71 -6.83
C SER A 162 -3.16 9.90 -6.45
N PHE A 163 -4.42 9.82 -6.83
CA PHE A 163 -5.41 10.84 -6.53
C PHE A 163 -6.70 10.18 -6.03
N ALA A 164 -7.31 10.76 -5.00
CA ALA A 164 -8.60 10.32 -4.49
C ALA A 164 -9.46 11.54 -4.12
N ASN A 165 -10.75 11.43 -4.45
CA ASN A 165 -11.80 12.35 -4.02
C ASN A 165 -12.88 11.54 -3.33
N SER A 166 -13.15 11.83 -2.07
CA SER A 166 -14.20 11.18 -1.28
C SER A 166 -15.10 12.22 -0.63
N ASN A 167 -16.40 12.01 -0.76
CA ASN A 167 -17.44 12.83 -0.16
C ASN A 167 -18.04 12.11 1.03
N GLY A 168 -18.37 12.86 2.07
CA GLY A 168 -19.09 12.41 3.25
C GLY A 168 -19.94 13.55 3.80
N TYR A 169 -20.43 13.41 5.01
CA TYR A 169 -21.21 14.45 5.70
C TYR A 169 -20.79 14.54 7.17
N ILE A 170 -20.65 15.76 7.65
CA ILE A 170 -20.41 16.08 9.06
C ILE A 170 -21.39 17.19 9.44
N ASN A 171 -22.19 16.99 10.49
CA ASN A 171 -23.22 17.94 10.92
C ASN A 171 -24.10 18.43 9.76
N GLU A 172 -24.58 17.46 8.94
CA GLU A 172 -25.43 17.70 7.78
C GLU A 172 -24.76 18.40 6.59
N GLU A 173 -23.56 18.93 6.76
CA GLU A 173 -22.82 19.58 5.69
C GLU A 173 -21.97 18.56 4.91
N LYS A 174 -21.95 18.75 3.59
CA LYS A 174 -21.14 17.90 2.71
C LYS A 174 -19.67 18.19 2.92
N ASN A 175 -18.93 17.16 3.32
CA ASN A 175 -17.47 17.19 3.45
C ASN A 175 -16.80 16.48 2.28
N THR A 176 -15.90 17.17 1.60
CA THR A 176 -15.13 16.61 0.48
C THR A 176 -13.67 16.51 0.88
N ASN A 177 -13.16 15.28 0.88
CA ASN A 177 -11.76 14.99 1.13
C ASN A 177 -11.04 14.69 -0.18
N ARG A 178 -9.94 15.39 -0.43
CA ARG A 178 -9.06 15.15 -1.57
C ARG A 178 -7.68 14.77 -1.09
N ASN A 179 -7.08 13.83 -1.76
CA ASN A 179 -5.72 13.39 -1.47
C ASN A 179 -4.96 13.24 -2.80
N LEU A 180 -3.80 13.87 -2.89
CA LEU A 180 -2.86 13.74 -3.99
C LEU A 180 -1.53 13.23 -3.44
N ILE A 181 -1.05 12.11 -3.97
CA ILE A 181 0.26 11.57 -3.63
C ILE A 181 1.09 11.49 -4.91
N LEU A 182 2.24 12.13 -4.89
CA LEU A 182 3.27 11.99 -5.91
C LEU A 182 4.50 11.36 -5.28
N SER A 183 5.07 10.37 -5.92
CA SER A 183 6.25 9.67 -5.39
C SER A 183 7.17 9.28 -6.54
N GLU A 184 8.45 9.57 -6.35
CA GLU A 184 9.54 9.12 -7.22
C GLU A 184 10.56 8.36 -6.40
N ARG A 185 11.04 7.27 -6.94
CA ARG A 185 12.18 6.53 -6.44
C ARG A 185 13.09 6.17 -7.60
N GLY A 186 14.34 6.57 -7.52
CA GLY A 186 15.36 6.26 -8.50
C GLY A 186 16.60 5.67 -7.87
N GLY A 187 17.36 4.92 -8.67
CA GLY A 187 18.62 4.35 -8.19
C GLY A 187 19.52 3.91 -9.34
N ILE A 188 20.77 3.76 -9.00
CA ILE A 188 21.82 3.24 -9.88
C ILE A 188 22.46 2.07 -9.15
N ASP A 189 22.52 0.93 -9.82
CA ASP A 189 23.17 -0.28 -9.34
C ASP A 189 24.39 -0.59 -10.20
N PHE A 190 25.50 -0.92 -9.56
CA PHE A 190 26.70 -1.50 -10.16
C PHE A 190 26.84 -2.95 -9.74
N ARG A 191 27.14 -3.83 -10.67
CA ARG A 191 27.33 -5.27 -10.40
C ARG A 191 28.55 -5.81 -11.11
N SER A 192 29.33 -6.57 -10.33
CA SER A 192 30.45 -7.32 -10.83
C SER A 192 30.49 -8.71 -10.19
N SER A 193 31.53 -9.51 -10.50
CA SER A 193 31.71 -10.85 -9.90
C SER A 193 32.07 -10.81 -8.41
N TYR A 194 32.63 -9.71 -7.95
CA TYR A 194 33.16 -9.56 -6.59
C TYR A 194 32.53 -8.43 -5.78
N LEU A 195 31.76 -7.54 -6.43
CA LEU A 195 31.22 -6.36 -5.79
C LEU A 195 29.88 -5.94 -6.42
N ASP A 196 28.84 -5.81 -5.61
CA ASP A 196 27.61 -5.12 -5.95
C ASP A 196 27.50 -3.85 -5.11
N LEU A 197 27.20 -2.73 -5.78
CA LEU A 197 26.93 -1.43 -5.14
C LEU A 197 25.60 -0.89 -5.67
N GLY A 198 24.86 -0.24 -4.83
CA GLY A 198 23.67 0.49 -5.26
C GLY A 198 23.47 1.77 -4.46
N VAL A 199 23.02 2.81 -5.14
CA VAL A 199 22.60 4.09 -4.54
C VAL A 199 21.20 4.38 -5.01
N ASN A 200 20.34 4.80 -4.10
CA ASN A 200 18.96 5.16 -4.41
C ASN A 200 18.52 6.39 -3.64
N GLY A 201 17.56 7.11 -4.21
CA GLY A 201 16.86 8.21 -3.55
C GLY A 201 15.37 8.09 -3.76
N ASN A 202 14.61 8.66 -2.86
CA ASN A 202 13.18 8.75 -2.98
C ASN A 202 12.65 10.07 -2.45
N ILE A 203 11.57 10.52 -3.08
CA ILE A 203 10.76 11.64 -2.61
C ILE A 203 9.29 11.27 -2.71
N ARG A 204 8.52 11.65 -1.72
CA ARG A 204 7.07 11.50 -1.70
C ARG A 204 6.45 12.81 -1.21
N TYR A 205 5.61 13.37 -2.03
CA TYR A 205 4.73 14.48 -1.70
C TYR A 205 3.32 13.96 -1.46
N ASN A 206 2.68 14.44 -0.41
CA ASN A 206 1.30 14.13 -0.09
C ASN A 206 0.57 15.43 0.24
N ALA A 207 -0.44 15.77 -0.55
CA ALA A 207 -1.33 16.90 -0.33
C ALA A 207 -2.71 16.39 0.09
N THR A 208 -3.17 16.81 1.25
CA THR A 208 -4.50 16.50 1.76
C THR A 208 -5.33 17.77 1.86
N SER A 209 -6.58 17.70 1.44
CA SER A 209 -7.50 18.81 1.60
C SER A 209 -8.88 18.33 2.02
N ASN A 210 -9.47 19.04 2.98
CA ASN A 210 -10.79 18.82 3.52
C ASN A 210 -11.60 20.12 3.34
N SER A 211 -12.85 20.02 2.89
CA SER A 211 -13.64 21.21 2.59
C SER A 211 -14.21 21.91 3.82
N LEU A 212 -14.49 21.16 4.89
CA LEU A 212 -15.05 21.68 6.13
C LEU A 212 -13.97 21.96 7.19
N GLN A 213 -13.04 21.04 7.35
CA GLN A 213 -11.97 21.11 8.33
C GLN A 213 -10.68 21.58 7.64
N LYS A 214 -10.64 22.84 7.22
CA LYS A 214 -9.51 23.39 6.45
C LYS A 214 -8.20 23.43 7.23
N GLU A 215 -8.26 23.45 8.54
CA GLU A 215 -7.12 23.33 9.47
C GLU A 215 -6.37 21.98 9.30
N ASN A 216 -7.05 20.96 8.81
CA ASN A 216 -6.44 19.65 8.52
C ASN A 216 -5.78 19.58 7.14
N ASN A 217 -5.84 20.67 6.36
CA ASN A 217 -5.18 20.72 5.06
C ASN A 217 -3.68 20.78 5.25
N GLN A 218 -2.98 19.79 4.75
CA GLN A 218 -1.54 19.68 4.91
C GLN A 218 -0.86 19.20 3.63
N ASN A 219 0.35 19.73 3.45
CA ASN A 219 1.28 19.29 2.43
C ASN A 219 2.48 18.67 3.13
N THR A 220 2.66 17.37 2.99
CA THR A 220 3.75 16.65 3.63
C THR A 220 4.74 16.11 2.60
N PHE A 221 6.02 16.12 2.98
CA PHE A 221 7.10 15.55 2.18
C PHE A 221 7.81 14.48 3.01
N ASN A 222 8.14 13.37 2.35
CA ASN A 222 9.07 12.37 2.85
C ASN A 222 10.15 12.18 1.80
N TYR A 223 11.40 12.28 2.19
CA TYR A 223 12.52 12.06 1.29
C TYR A 223 13.61 11.26 1.99
N GLY A 224 14.36 10.54 1.20
CA GLY A 224 15.42 9.72 1.71
C GLY A 224 16.41 9.35 0.62
N ALA A 225 17.57 8.95 1.07
CA ALA A 225 18.61 8.40 0.25
C ALA A 225 19.19 7.17 0.93
N GLY A 226 19.67 6.23 0.14
CA GLY A 226 20.26 5.02 0.67
C GLY A 226 21.29 4.45 -0.28
N GLY A 227 22.11 3.57 0.28
CA GLY A 227 23.07 2.80 -0.47
C GLY A 227 23.24 1.42 0.13
N TYR A 228 23.66 0.50 -0.70
CA TYR A 228 24.05 -0.83 -0.26
C TYR A 228 25.33 -1.28 -0.94
N THR A 229 26.05 -2.14 -0.24
CA THR A 229 27.21 -2.84 -0.80
C THR A 229 27.13 -4.32 -0.47
N THR A 230 27.54 -5.15 -1.42
CA THR A 230 27.76 -6.57 -1.22
C THR A 230 29.12 -6.94 -1.77
N ILE A 231 29.99 -7.47 -0.93
CA ILE A 231 31.35 -7.91 -1.28
C ILE A 231 31.37 -9.43 -1.25
N TYR A 232 31.77 -10.02 -2.36
CA TYR A 232 31.95 -11.47 -2.51
C TYR A 232 33.44 -11.80 -2.35
N LEU A 233 33.75 -12.53 -1.28
CA LEU A 233 35.11 -12.91 -0.91
C LEU A 233 35.38 -14.38 -1.27
N PRO A 234 36.66 -14.78 -1.36
CA PRO A 234 37.04 -16.19 -1.50
C PRO A 234 36.43 -17.09 -0.42
N LEU A 235 36.38 -18.39 -0.67
CA LEU A 235 35.85 -19.40 0.24
C LEU A 235 34.38 -19.21 0.58
N ASN A 236 33.60 -18.59 -0.32
CA ASN A 236 32.15 -18.34 -0.19
C ASN A 236 31.78 -17.46 1.02
N PHE A 237 32.68 -16.56 1.42
CA PHE A 237 32.33 -15.49 2.33
C PHE A 237 31.64 -14.34 1.59
N LYS A 238 30.68 -13.69 2.25
CA LYS A 238 29.97 -12.53 1.74
C LYS A 238 29.76 -11.52 2.85
N ILE A 239 30.06 -10.25 2.57
CA ILE A 239 29.81 -9.11 3.45
C ILE A 239 28.74 -8.24 2.78
N GLU A 240 27.73 -7.87 3.54
CA GLU A 240 26.66 -6.98 3.09
C GLU A 240 26.50 -5.83 4.07
N SER A 241 26.31 -4.62 3.55
CA SER A 241 26.01 -3.44 4.35
C SER A 241 25.00 -2.59 3.62
N ASP A 242 24.04 -2.02 4.33
CA ASP A 242 23.08 -1.07 3.82
C ASP A 242 22.90 0.11 4.79
N VAL A 243 22.87 1.32 4.22
CA VAL A 243 22.61 2.57 4.94
C VAL A 243 21.42 3.24 4.28
N ASN A 244 20.44 3.67 5.08
CA ASN A 244 19.25 4.37 4.62
C ASN A 244 19.00 5.58 5.52
N TRP A 245 19.05 6.75 4.94
CA TRP A 245 18.62 7.99 5.55
C TRP A 245 17.21 8.33 5.13
N SER A 246 16.38 8.74 6.06
CA SER A 246 15.03 9.22 5.80
C SER A 246 14.69 10.41 6.68
N THR A 247 13.95 11.35 6.10
CA THR A 247 13.45 12.53 6.82
C THR A 247 12.09 12.95 6.26
N ASN A 248 11.39 13.78 7.02
CA ASN A 248 10.09 14.29 6.65
C ASN A 248 9.97 15.79 6.91
N SER A 249 8.97 16.44 6.29
CA SER A 249 8.58 17.82 6.57
C SER A 249 7.09 18.04 6.31
N GLY A 250 6.53 19.11 6.86
CA GLY A 250 5.11 19.46 6.68
C GLY A 250 4.14 18.68 7.56
N TYR A 251 4.61 17.94 8.57
CA TYR A 251 3.77 17.13 9.45
C TYR A 251 3.24 17.88 10.69
N GLY A 252 3.38 19.20 10.73
CA GLY A 252 3.01 20.05 11.85
C GLY A 252 4.10 20.18 12.91
N ASP A 253 3.85 21.06 13.88
CA ASP A 253 4.81 21.40 14.93
C ASP A 253 5.12 20.16 15.79
N GLY A 254 6.40 20.04 16.16
CA GLY A 254 6.87 18.98 17.06
C GLY A 254 7.06 17.60 16.43
N PHE A 255 6.69 17.38 15.14
CA PHE A 255 6.93 16.12 14.48
C PHE A 255 7.93 16.25 13.33
N LYS A 256 9.21 16.04 13.64
CA LYS A 256 10.27 15.92 12.65
C LYS A 256 10.98 14.59 12.85
N GLN A 257 10.86 13.71 11.88
CA GLN A 257 11.61 12.48 11.84
C GLN A 257 12.86 12.67 11.00
N ASN A 258 14.00 12.26 11.53
CA ASN A 258 15.26 12.22 10.80
C ASN A 258 16.05 11.03 11.34
N GLU A 259 16.21 10.00 10.53
CA GLU A 259 16.84 8.76 10.95
C GLU A 259 17.83 8.24 9.92
N VAL A 260 18.91 7.67 10.39
CA VAL A 260 19.89 6.92 9.59
C VAL A 260 19.94 5.49 10.09
N LEU A 261 19.42 4.58 9.30
CA LEU A 261 19.44 3.15 9.60
C LEU A 261 20.63 2.50 8.90
N TRP A 262 21.57 1.98 9.67
CA TRP A 262 22.70 1.25 9.16
C TRP A 262 22.67 -0.20 9.63
N ASN A 263 22.70 -1.13 8.66
CA ASN A 263 22.76 -2.56 8.92
C ASN A 263 23.99 -3.16 8.25
N ALA A 264 24.54 -4.20 8.85
CA ALA A 264 25.64 -4.96 8.27
C ALA A 264 25.47 -6.45 8.51
N SER A 265 26.00 -7.27 7.60
CA SER A 265 26.03 -8.71 7.80
C SER A 265 27.28 -9.34 7.19
N ALA A 266 27.73 -10.41 7.82
CA ALA A 266 28.74 -11.32 7.29
C ALA A 266 28.16 -12.72 7.19
N SER A 267 28.38 -13.40 6.09
CA SER A 267 27.89 -14.76 5.90
C SER A 267 28.93 -15.65 5.23
N LYS A 268 28.86 -16.95 5.55
CA LYS A 268 29.67 -18.00 4.92
C LYS A 268 28.74 -19.11 4.44
N SER A 269 28.86 -19.46 3.17
CA SER A 269 28.21 -20.65 2.63
C SER A 269 29.15 -21.84 2.66
N PHE A 270 28.63 -22.99 3.04
CA PHE A 270 29.35 -24.23 3.22
C PHE A 270 28.47 -25.42 2.81
N LEU A 271 28.93 -26.65 2.99
CA LEU A 271 28.37 -27.89 2.49
C LEU A 271 28.46 -28.02 0.95
N LYS A 272 28.14 -29.19 0.46
CA LYS A 272 28.13 -29.49 -1.00
C LYS A 272 27.12 -28.57 -1.68
N ASN A 273 27.53 -27.93 -2.77
CA ASN A 273 26.70 -26.96 -3.52
C ASN A 273 26.23 -25.75 -2.71
N ASN A 274 26.99 -25.32 -1.68
CA ASN A 274 26.64 -24.16 -0.84
C ASN A 274 25.25 -24.24 -0.21
N GLN A 275 24.81 -25.45 0.15
CA GLN A 275 23.48 -25.71 0.72
C GLN A 275 23.31 -25.12 2.13
N GLY A 276 24.36 -25.05 2.92
CA GLY A 276 24.36 -24.42 4.23
C GLY A 276 24.90 -22.98 4.18
N THR A 277 24.28 -22.05 4.87
CA THR A 277 24.77 -20.69 5.03
C THR A 277 24.59 -20.27 6.48
N LEU A 278 25.68 -19.85 7.12
CA LEU A 278 25.66 -19.17 8.41
C LEU A 278 25.81 -17.67 8.17
N ARG A 279 24.95 -16.85 8.77
CA ARG A 279 24.97 -15.39 8.65
C ARG A 279 24.84 -14.75 10.01
N PHE A 280 25.74 -13.83 10.29
CA PHE A 280 25.62 -12.85 11.37
C PHE A 280 25.11 -11.55 10.78
N LYS A 281 24.10 -10.95 11.39
CA LYS A 281 23.57 -9.66 10.97
C LYS A 281 23.34 -8.76 12.18
N ILE A 282 23.79 -7.50 12.05
CA ILE A 282 23.55 -6.42 13.01
C ILE A 282 22.57 -5.45 12.36
N TYR A 283 21.53 -5.11 13.11
CA TYR A 283 20.50 -4.16 12.70
C TYR A 283 20.65 -2.87 13.50
N ASP A 284 20.41 -1.75 12.80
CA ASP A 284 20.38 -0.40 13.37
C ASP A 284 21.61 -0.11 14.24
N ILE A 285 22.80 -0.18 13.63
CA ILE A 285 24.11 0.01 14.30
C ILE A 285 24.18 1.39 14.98
N LEU A 286 23.53 2.40 14.41
CA LEU A 286 23.53 3.77 14.92
C LEU A 286 22.44 4.03 15.97
N GLN A 287 21.55 3.07 16.23
CA GLN A 287 20.45 3.18 17.19
C GLN A 287 19.53 4.39 16.92
N GLN A 288 19.25 4.67 15.65
CA GLN A 288 18.46 5.84 15.24
C GLN A 288 17.05 5.51 14.76
N ARG A 289 16.61 4.26 14.93
CA ARG A 289 15.26 3.87 14.53
C ARG A 289 14.20 4.65 15.31
N SER A 290 13.34 5.35 14.61
CA SER A 290 12.21 6.01 15.22
C SER A 290 11.13 4.99 15.63
N ASN A 291 10.56 5.17 16.79
CA ASN A 291 9.43 4.40 17.32
C ASN A 291 8.09 5.12 17.14
N ILE A 292 8.10 6.32 16.57
CA ILE A 292 6.90 7.14 16.36
C ILE A 292 6.66 7.29 14.87
N SER A 293 5.40 7.17 14.47
CA SER A 293 4.94 7.50 13.12
C SER A 293 3.71 8.38 13.18
N ARG A 294 3.62 9.37 12.28
CA ARG A 294 2.45 10.22 12.08
C ARG A 294 1.81 9.95 10.74
N SER A 295 0.52 9.65 10.76
CA SER A 295 -0.31 9.54 9.57
C SER A 295 -1.17 10.79 9.45
N VAL A 296 -1.12 11.45 8.30
CA VAL A 296 -1.90 12.64 7.98
C VAL A 296 -2.86 12.28 6.85
N THR A 297 -4.13 12.41 7.13
CA THR A 297 -5.22 12.23 6.16
C THR A 297 -6.08 13.49 6.13
N ALA A 298 -6.99 13.59 5.16
CA ALA A 298 -7.93 14.71 5.10
C ALA A 298 -8.94 14.73 6.28
N SER A 299 -9.04 13.66 7.06
CA SER A 299 -10.04 13.50 8.12
C SER A 299 -9.45 13.47 9.53
N TYR A 300 -8.18 13.09 9.67
CA TYR A 300 -7.52 12.95 10.97
C TYR A 300 -6.01 12.98 10.85
N ILE A 301 -5.36 13.35 11.96
CA ILE A 301 -3.93 13.14 12.21
C ILE A 301 -3.83 12.08 13.29
N GLN A 302 -3.02 11.06 13.07
CA GLN A 302 -2.82 9.97 14.01
C GLN A 302 -1.34 9.77 14.29
N ASP A 303 -0.96 9.87 15.54
CA ASP A 303 0.36 9.47 16.03
C ASP A 303 0.29 8.05 16.56
N SER A 304 1.25 7.27 16.18
CA SER A 304 1.39 5.89 16.63
C SER A 304 2.79 5.68 17.17
N GLU A 305 2.88 5.24 18.41
CA GLU A 305 4.12 4.87 19.06
C GLU A 305 4.20 3.35 19.15
N TYR A 306 5.38 2.80 18.84
CA TYR A 306 5.61 1.35 18.82
C TYR A 306 6.78 1.00 19.71
N ASN A 307 6.70 -0.13 20.40
CA ASN A 307 7.89 -0.72 21.00
C ASN A 307 8.78 -1.27 19.87
N THR A 308 9.88 -0.60 19.61
CA THR A 308 10.88 -1.04 18.65
C THR A 308 12.09 -1.61 19.36
N LEU A 309 12.63 -2.69 18.80
CA LEU A 309 13.97 -3.11 19.19
C LEU A 309 14.96 -2.07 18.69
N GLY A 310 15.83 -1.59 19.56
CA GLY A 310 16.97 -0.78 19.18
C GLY A 310 17.98 -1.61 18.35
N SER A 311 19.27 -1.33 18.50
CA SER A 311 20.30 -2.14 17.85
C SER A 311 20.28 -3.59 18.39
N TYR A 312 20.25 -4.55 17.50
CA TYR A 312 20.32 -5.97 17.84
C TYR A 312 21.04 -6.77 16.77
N PHE A 313 21.52 -7.93 17.14
CA PHE A 313 22.13 -8.85 16.21
C PHE A 313 21.32 -10.15 16.10
N MET A 314 21.46 -10.80 14.95
CA MET A 314 20.83 -12.10 14.70
C MET A 314 21.84 -13.05 14.06
N VAL A 315 21.73 -14.30 14.42
CA VAL A 315 22.44 -15.41 13.78
C VAL A 315 21.41 -16.22 12.99
N HIS A 316 21.66 -16.38 11.70
CA HIS A 316 20.80 -17.16 10.82
C HIS A 316 21.55 -18.40 10.34
N PHE A 317 20.94 -19.54 10.49
CA PHE A 317 21.33 -20.75 9.79
C PHE A 317 20.31 -21.02 8.68
N ILE A 318 20.78 -21.06 7.44
CA ILE A 318 19.95 -21.26 6.26
C ILE A 318 20.39 -22.55 5.57
N TYR A 319 19.48 -23.51 5.44
CA TYR A 319 19.71 -24.71 4.68
C TYR A 319 18.79 -24.75 3.44
N ARG A 320 19.38 -25.01 2.26
CA ARG A 320 18.66 -25.06 0.98
C ARG A 320 18.49 -26.52 0.55
N PHE A 321 17.26 -26.96 0.49
CA PHE A 321 16.91 -28.26 -0.07
C PHE A 321 16.70 -28.15 -1.58
N SER A 322 17.28 -29.06 -2.34
CA SER A 322 16.94 -29.27 -3.75
C SER A 322 16.22 -30.61 -3.88
N ILE A 323 14.91 -30.58 -4.12
CA ILE A 323 14.05 -31.76 -4.21
C ILE A 323 14.05 -32.33 -5.64
N PHE A 324 14.42 -31.52 -6.65
CA PHE A 324 14.36 -31.96 -8.04
C PHE A 324 15.74 -32.40 -8.53
N LYS A 325 15.88 -33.67 -8.91
CA LYS A 325 17.02 -34.18 -9.70
C LYS A 325 16.93 -33.58 -11.10
N GLY A 326 17.81 -32.67 -11.44
CA GLY A 326 17.89 -32.05 -12.77
C GLY A 326 17.65 -30.54 -12.81
N GLY A 327 17.41 -29.88 -11.68
CA GLY A 327 17.42 -28.42 -11.59
C GLY A 327 18.85 -27.90 -11.71
N ALA A 328 19.06 -26.85 -12.52
CA ALA A 328 20.31 -26.11 -12.56
C ALA A 328 20.75 -25.78 -11.13
N SER A 329 22.01 -26.01 -10.81
CA SER A 329 22.59 -25.64 -9.51
C SER A 329 22.30 -24.15 -9.26
N ALA A 330 22.06 -23.77 -8.00
CA ALA A 330 21.88 -22.36 -7.63
C ALA A 330 23.07 -21.46 -8.04
N SER A 331 24.22 -22.06 -8.35
CA SER A 331 25.36 -21.43 -9.00
C SER A 331 25.17 -21.15 -10.48
N ASP A 332 24.30 -21.90 -11.17
CA ASP A 332 24.05 -21.75 -12.60
C ASP A 332 22.91 -20.78 -12.92
N VAL A 333 22.01 -20.58 -11.96
CA VAL A 333 21.06 -19.50 -12.01
C VAL A 333 21.76 -18.22 -11.55
N LYS A 334 22.41 -17.52 -12.49
CA LYS A 334 22.62 -16.09 -12.35
C LYS A 334 21.24 -15.44 -12.27
N THR A 335 20.62 -15.52 -11.12
CA THR A 335 19.37 -14.81 -10.86
C THR A 335 19.68 -13.35 -11.14
N PRO A 336 19.04 -12.70 -12.13
CA PRO A 336 19.09 -11.26 -12.24
C PRO A 336 18.66 -10.78 -10.85
N GLY A 337 19.60 -10.15 -10.13
CA GLY A 337 19.41 -9.85 -8.72
C GLY A 337 18.04 -9.25 -8.56
N ARG A 338 17.23 -9.92 -7.79
CA ARG A 338 16.01 -9.36 -7.25
C ARG A 338 16.49 -8.15 -6.49
N SER A 339 16.37 -6.98 -7.14
CA SER A 339 16.60 -5.71 -6.46
C SER A 339 15.91 -5.85 -5.12
N GLY A 340 16.68 -5.75 -4.05
CA GLY A 340 16.13 -5.86 -2.71
C GLY A 340 14.96 -4.91 -2.63
N ARG A 341 13.75 -5.44 -2.74
CA ARG A 341 12.60 -4.75 -2.19
C ARG A 341 12.94 -4.70 -0.71
N GLY A 342 13.48 -3.58 -0.29
CA GLY A 342 13.36 -3.20 1.10
C GLY A 342 11.88 -3.38 1.40
N ARG A 343 11.52 -4.47 2.07
CA ARG A 343 10.25 -4.53 2.75
C ARG A 343 10.34 -3.38 3.73
N GLY A 344 9.66 -2.29 3.42
CA GLY A 344 9.27 -1.38 4.45
C GLY A 344 8.69 -2.20 5.60
N PRO A 345 8.78 -1.75 6.84
CA PRO A 345 8.26 -2.50 7.98
C PRO A 345 6.86 -2.99 7.60
N MET A 346 6.65 -4.31 7.69
CA MET A 346 5.31 -4.87 7.58
C MET A 346 4.46 -4.13 8.62
N GLY A 347 3.45 -3.41 8.18
CA GLY A 347 2.40 -2.96 9.06
C GLY A 347 1.87 -4.16 9.84
N PRO A 348 1.41 -3.98 11.07
CA PRO A 348 0.90 -5.06 11.89
C PRO A 348 -0.17 -5.83 11.10
N PRO A 349 -0.24 -7.17 11.25
CA PRO A 349 -1.28 -7.97 10.63
C PRO A 349 -2.65 -7.40 11.08
N PRO A 350 -3.68 -7.44 10.22
CA PRO A 350 -5.01 -7.00 10.62
C PRO A 350 -5.42 -7.82 11.84
N GLY A 351 -5.65 -7.13 12.95
CA GLY A 351 -6.06 -7.73 14.19
C GLY A 351 -7.35 -8.53 13.99
N HIS A 352 -7.35 -9.78 14.41
CA HIS A 352 -8.58 -10.54 14.62
C HIS A 352 -9.43 -9.74 15.61
N ARG A 353 -10.60 -9.30 15.14
CA ARG A 353 -11.63 -8.79 16.04
C ARG A 353 -12.19 -9.98 16.82
N PHE A 354 -12.09 -9.89 18.12
CA PHE A 354 -13.02 -10.56 19.04
C PHE A 354 -14.25 -9.69 19.20
#